data_58e96ba82d2d9260d85cd9fb956ea9f4
#
_entry.id   58e96ba82d2d9260d85cd9fb956ea9f4
#
_cell.length_a   1.000
_cell.length_b   1.000
_cell.length_c   1.000
_cell.angle_alpha   90.00
_cell.angle_beta   90.00
_cell.angle_gamma   90.00
#
_symmetry.space_group_name_H-M   'P 1'
#
loop_
_entity.id
_entity.type
_entity.pdbx_description
1 polymer ?
#
loop_
_entity_poly.entity_id
_entity_poly.type
_entity_poly.pdbx_seq_one_letter_code
_entity_poly.pdbx_strand_id
1 'polypeptide(L)'
;MKSSEIKELLPQLFQRTLRDGGPLNALLDVMASLHEPVETVLANLATFFNPRTAPDKFVPYLACWMDLDRFFPLYCAQNEGFQRNADPISSGNGSLRELIASAAFLSQWRGTAKGLKHFLEIATGVGGFRLLENLDGEGQPRPFHVCIIVPDDAEPHRALIERIVEQEKPAYVSYELKSGSATEGREAP
;
A
#
# COMPACT_ATOMS: atom_id res chain seq x y z
N MET A 1 -11.47 26.48 11.75
CA MET A 1 -11.54 27.97 11.72
C MET A 1 -12.52 28.45 12.76
N LYS A 2 -12.08 29.25 13.74
CA LYS A 2 -12.96 29.75 14.82
C LYS A 2 -13.76 30.97 14.34
N SER A 3 -14.91 31.26 14.96
CA SER A 3 -15.69 32.43 14.59
C SER A 3 -14.88 33.73 14.72
N SER A 4 -13.92 33.81 15.65
CA SER A 4 -12.98 34.94 15.78
C SER A 4 -12.08 35.12 14.54
N GLU A 5 -11.63 34.05 13.93
CA GLU A 5 -10.80 34.10 12.72
C GLU A 5 -11.62 34.55 11.50
N ILE A 6 -12.87 34.05 11.40
CA ILE A 6 -13.78 34.46 10.34
C ILE A 6 -14.08 35.97 10.47
N LYS A 7 -14.23 36.45 11.70
CA LYS A 7 -14.45 37.87 12.00
C LYS A 7 -13.33 38.74 11.43
N GLU A 8 -12.07 38.31 11.57
CA GLU A 8 -10.91 39.08 11.07
C GLU A 8 -10.87 39.16 9.53
N LEU A 9 -11.49 38.19 8.83
CA LEU A 9 -11.61 38.22 7.38
C LEU A 9 -12.69 39.15 6.85
N LEU A 10 -13.58 39.62 7.71
CA LEU A 10 -14.63 40.54 7.31
C LEU A 10 -14.08 41.97 7.08
N PRO A 11 -14.65 42.71 6.13
CA PRO A 11 -14.36 44.14 6.00
C PRO A 11 -14.63 44.90 7.31
N GLN A 12 -13.82 45.90 7.60
CA GLN A 12 -13.89 46.66 8.86
C GLN A 12 -15.29 47.22 9.17
N LEU A 13 -16.07 47.57 8.13
CA LEU A 13 -17.44 48.03 8.28
C LEU A 13 -18.31 47.02 9.04
N PHE A 14 -18.22 45.75 8.67
CA PHE A 14 -18.96 44.65 9.32
C PHE A 14 -18.39 44.34 10.70
N GLN A 15 -17.08 44.39 10.87
CA GLN A 15 -16.42 44.15 12.18
C GLN A 15 -16.93 45.18 13.22
N ARG A 16 -17.14 46.46 12.83
CA ARG A 16 -17.63 47.50 13.72
C ARG A 16 -19.11 47.33 14.11
N THR A 17 -19.89 46.61 13.32
CA THR A 17 -21.30 46.32 13.59
C THR A 17 -21.52 45.06 14.41
N LEU A 18 -20.47 44.30 14.69
CA LEU A 18 -20.54 43.12 15.53
C LEU A 18 -20.91 43.51 16.97
N ARG A 19 -22.02 42.98 17.44
CA ARG A 19 -22.49 43.13 18.83
C ARG A 19 -22.65 41.74 19.43
N ASP A 20 -22.31 41.57 20.70
CA ASP A 20 -22.50 40.28 21.39
C ASP A 20 -23.99 39.91 21.37
N GLY A 21 -24.30 38.70 20.96
CA GLY A 21 -25.67 38.22 20.77
C GLY A 21 -26.39 38.75 19.52
N GLY A 22 -25.68 39.50 18.66
CA GLY A 22 -26.25 40.02 17.41
C GLY A 22 -26.35 38.95 16.32
N PRO A 23 -27.22 39.19 15.30
CA PRO A 23 -27.47 38.21 14.23
C PRO A 23 -26.20 37.89 13.41
N LEU A 24 -25.28 38.85 13.29
CA LEU A 24 -24.02 38.62 12.58
C LEU A 24 -23.10 37.67 13.37
N ASN A 25 -23.03 37.76 14.69
CA ASN A 25 -22.28 36.80 15.51
C ASN A 25 -22.87 35.39 15.40
N ALA A 26 -24.20 35.25 15.47
CA ALA A 26 -24.87 33.96 15.30
C ALA A 26 -24.58 33.36 13.92
N LEU A 27 -24.52 34.16 12.86
CA LEU A 27 -24.14 33.71 11.52
C LEU A 27 -22.67 33.19 11.50
N LEU A 28 -21.75 33.94 12.12
CA LEU A 28 -20.32 33.52 12.18
C LEU A 28 -20.14 32.22 12.97
N ASP A 29 -20.91 32.03 14.03
CA ASP A 29 -20.88 30.79 14.81
C ASP A 29 -21.40 29.58 14.00
N VAL A 30 -22.48 29.78 13.24
CA VAL A 30 -22.99 28.78 12.29
C VAL A 30 -21.94 28.47 11.22
N MET A 31 -21.31 29.48 10.62
CA MET A 31 -20.23 29.28 9.64
C MET A 31 -19.06 28.50 10.24
N ALA A 32 -18.64 28.86 11.46
CA ALA A 32 -17.57 28.15 12.16
C ALA A 32 -17.94 26.68 12.39
N SER A 33 -19.17 26.39 12.83
CA SER A 33 -19.65 25.01 13.05
C SER A 33 -19.72 24.19 11.75
N LEU A 34 -20.05 24.80 10.62
CA LEU A 34 -20.05 24.15 9.30
C LEU A 34 -18.64 23.80 8.82
N HIS A 35 -17.64 24.59 9.20
CA HIS A 35 -16.24 24.35 8.84
C HIS A 35 -15.53 23.36 9.77
N GLU A 36 -16.01 23.17 10.99
CA GLU A 36 -15.36 22.33 12.02
C GLU A 36 -15.04 20.90 11.56
N PRO A 37 -15.93 20.15 10.87
CA PRO A 37 -15.62 18.80 10.40
C PRO A 37 -14.46 18.79 9.40
N VAL A 38 -14.42 19.77 8.49
CA VAL A 38 -13.34 19.86 7.49
C VAL A 38 -12.03 20.26 8.14
N GLU A 39 -12.04 21.21 9.07
CA GLU A 39 -10.86 21.62 9.84
C GLU A 39 -10.27 20.45 10.65
N THR A 40 -11.11 19.60 11.21
CA THR A 40 -10.68 18.40 11.93
C THR A 40 -9.95 17.43 11.02
N VAL A 41 -10.44 17.23 9.79
CA VAL A 41 -9.77 16.40 8.78
C VAL A 41 -8.45 17.03 8.37
N LEU A 42 -8.41 18.33 8.09
CA LEU A 42 -7.19 19.05 7.69
C LEU A 42 -6.12 19.04 8.80
N ALA A 43 -6.51 19.22 10.05
CA ALA A 43 -5.60 19.16 11.19
C ALA A 43 -4.96 17.79 11.37
N ASN A 44 -5.65 16.73 10.95
CA ASN A 44 -5.20 15.35 11.04
C ASN A 44 -4.78 14.75 9.67
N LEU A 45 -4.52 15.60 8.69
CA LEU A 45 -4.24 15.17 7.32
C LEU A 45 -3.08 14.16 7.25
N ALA A 46 -2.03 14.37 8.05
CA ALA A 46 -0.88 13.46 8.12
C ALA A 46 -1.29 12.01 8.51
N THR A 47 -2.33 11.87 9.33
CA THR A 47 -2.85 10.55 9.71
C THR A 47 -3.41 9.78 8.52
N PHE A 48 -4.07 10.46 7.58
CA PHE A 48 -4.63 9.84 6.38
C PHE A 48 -3.55 9.37 5.40
N PHE A 49 -2.43 10.08 5.32
CA PHE A 49 -1.30 9.72 4.43
C PHE A 49 -0.31 8.74 5.04
N ASN A 50 -0.39 8.47 6.33
CA ASN A 50 0.43 7.45 6.96
C ASN A 50 -0.27 6.09 6.85
N PRO A 51 0.28 5.12 6.11
CA PRO A 51 -0.38 3.82 5.86
C PRO A 51 -0.69 3.05 7.16
N ARG A 52 0.09 3.27 8.23
CA ARG A 52 -0.10 2.58 9.52
C ARG A 52 -1.27 3.15 10.33
N THR A 53 -1.59 4.43 10.17
CA THR A 53 -2.64 5.13 10.94
C THR A 53 -3.85 5.52 10.11
N ALA A 54 -3.76 5.43 8.78
CA ALA A 54 -4.86 5.77 7.89
C ALA A 54 -6.11 4.93 8.18
N PRO A 55 -7.32 5.51 8.09
CA PRO A 55 -8.57 4.75 8.18
C PRO A 55 -8.61 3.62 7.14
N ASP A 56 -9.17 2.45 7.49
CA ASP A 56 -9.22 1.28 6.61
C ASP A 56 -9.80 1.58 5.23
N LYS A 57 -10.82 2.44 5.18
CA LYS A 57 -11.45 2.86 3.92
C LYS A 57 -10.53 3.67 3.00
N PHE A 58 -9.46 4.26 3.55
CA PHE A 58 -8.51 5.08 2.80
C PHE A 58 -7.29 4.29 2.31
N VAL A 59 -6.99 3.16 2.94
CA VAL A 59 -5.85 2.30 2.59
C VAL A 59 -5.85 1.86 1.11
N PRO A 60 -6.98 1.47 0.49
CA PRO A 60 -7.02 1.14 -0.93
C PRO A 60 -6.61 2.29 -1.85
N TYR A 61 -6.96 3.54 -1.51
CA TYR A 61 -6.53 4.71 -2.28
C TYR A 61 -5.03 4.92 -2.20
N LEU A 62 -4.43 4.74 -1.01
CA LEU A 62 -2.97 4.80 -0.85
C LEU A 62 -2.28 3.71 -1.67
N ALA A 63 -2.83 2.50 -1.71
CA ALA A 63 -2.31 1.41 -2.53
C ALA A 63 -2.37 1.72 -4.02
N CYS A 64 -3.49 2.29 -4.52
CA CYS A 64 -3.61 2.75 -5.90
C CYS A 64 -2.55 3.80 -6.25
N TRP A 65 -2.29 4.75 -5.35
CA TRP A 65 -1.27 5.79 -5.59
C TRP A 65 0.15 5.24 -5.64
N MET A 66 0.39 4.09 -5.00
CA MET A 66 1.68 3.40 -5.01
C MET A 66 1.78 2.30 -6.07
N ASP A 67 0.85 2.23 -7.04
CA ASP A 67 0.81 1.22 -8.11
C ASP A 67 0.75 -0.23 -7.56
N LEU A 68 0.15 -0.41 -6.38
CA LEU A 68 -0.02 -1.73 -5.75
C LEU A 68 -1.36 -2.37 -6.10
N ASP A 69 -2.30 -1.65 -6.70
CA ASP A 69 -3.62 -2.13 -7.09
C ASP A 69 -3.57 -3.25 -8.15
N ARG A 70 -2.52 -3.31 -8.96
CA ARG A 70 -2.26 -4.38 -9.93
C ARG A 70 -2.07 -5.76 -9.27
N PHE A 71 -1.62 -5.79 -8.00
CA PHE A 71 -1.45 -7.04 -7.25
C PHE A 71 -2.69 -7.41 -6.47
N PHE A 72 -3.43 -6.39 -6.03
CA PHE A 72 -4.58 -6.54 -5.17
C PHE A 72 -5.80 -5.98 -5.92
N PRO A 73 -6.84 -6.77 -6.22
CA PRO A 73 -8.07 -6.27 -6.81
C PRO A 73 -8.79 -5.40 -5.78
N LEU A 74 -8.33 -4.16 -5.65
CA LEU A 74 -8.87 -3.19 -4.74
C LEU A 74 -10.10 -2.51 -5.34
N TYR A 75 -10.95 -1.97 -4.50
CA TYR A 75 -12.22 -1.31 -4.83
C TYR A 75 -12.13 -0.14 -5.82
N CYS A 76 -10.92 0.31 -6.17
CA CYS A 76 -10.72 1.40 -7.14
C CYS A 76 -11.11 1.02 -8.58
N ALA A 77 -11.24 -0.26 -8.88
CA ALA A 77 -11.64 -0.78 -10.20
C ALA A 77 -13.17 -0.92 -10.37
N GLN A 78 -13.98 -0.09 -9.73
CA GLN A 78 -15.44 -0.08 -9.93
C GLN A 78 -15.88 0.53 -11.27
N ASN A 79 -14.95 0.98 -12.12
CA ASN A 79 -15.24 1.40 -13.47
C ASN A 79 -14.97 0.26 -14.46
N GLU A 80 -16.07 -0.42 -14.82
CA GLU A 80 -16.33 -1.13 -16.07
C GLU A 80 -15.26 -2.10 -16.61
N GLY A 81 -15.47 -3.39 -16.41
CA GLY A 81 -14.98 -4.44 -17.30
C GLY A 81 -13.83 -5.30 -16.82
N PHE A 82 -13.28 -5.12 -15.62
CA PHE A 82 -12.26 -6.03 -15.08
C PHE A 82 -12.92 -7.20 -14.36
N GLN A 83 -12.74 -8.41 -14.87
CA GLN A 83 -13.31 -9.63 -14.32
C GLN A 83 -12.84 -9.86 -12.88
N ARG A 84 -13.81 -9.97 -11.97
CA ARG A 84 -13.66 -10.25 -10.54
C ARG A 84 -13.23 -11.70 -10.24
N ASN A 85 -12.25 -12.25 -10.91
CA ASN A 85 -11.80 -13.63 -10.68
C ASN A 85 -10.50 -13.72 -9.85
N ALA A 86 -10.14 -12.65 -9.15
CA ALA A 86 -9.04 -12.72 -8.21
C ALA A 86 -9.62 -12.86 -6.80
N ASP A 87 -9.39 -14.01 -6.17
CA ASP A 87 -9.65 -14.21 -4.76
C ASP A 87 -9.08 -13.06 -3.94
N PRO A 88 -9.85 -12.49 -2.99
CA PRO A 88 -9.31 -11.46 -2.12
C PRO A 88 -8.09 -12.03 -1.42
N ILE A 89 -6.97 -11.36 -1.57
CA ILE A 89 -5.72 -11.80 -0.96
C ILE A 89 -5.93 -11.83 0.54
N SER A 90 -5.87 -13.00 1.11
CA SER A 90 -6.21 -13.31 2.48
C SER A 90 -5.21 -12.79 3.53
N SER A 91 -4.18 -12.06 3.12
CA SER A 91 -3.17 -11.52 4.05
C SER A 91 -3.67 -10.34 4.91
N GLY A 92 -4.89 -9.85 4.67
CA GLY A 92 -5.53 -8.80 5.47
C GLY A 92 -4.95 -7.40 5.26
N ASN A 93 -5.60 -6.40 5.89
CA ASN A 93 -5.19 -5.00 5.81
C ASN A 93 -3.78 -4.72 6.36
N GLY A 94 -3.27 -5.58 7.24
CA GLY A 94 -1.94 -5.43 7.85
C GLY A 94 -0.82 -5.50 6.83
N SER A 95 -0.78 -6.55 6.02
CA SER A 95 0.24 -6.74 4.98
C SER A 95 0.16 -5.65 3.92
N LEU A 96 -1.06 -5.23 3.54
CA LEU A 96 -1.24 -4.13 2.59
C LEU A 96 -0.67 -2.81 3.13
N ARG A 97 -0.88 -2.50 4.41
CA ARG A 97 -0.34 -1.31 5.07
C ARG A 97 1.20 -1.32 5.09
N GLU A 98 1.82 -2.46 5.37
CA GLU A 98 3.28 -2.60 5.34
C GLU A 98 3.84 -2.53 3.91
N LEU A 99 3.14 -3.08 2.91
CA LEU A 99 3.51 -2.90 1.50
C LEU A 99 3.49 -1.43 1.08
N ILE A 100 2.44 -0.68 1.44
CA ILE A 100 2.35 0.75 1.17
C ILE A 100 3.48 1.51 1.89
N ALA A 101 3.77 1.15 3.15
CA ALA A 101 4.87 1.76 3.91
C ALA A 101 6.24 1.49 3.28
N SER A 102 6.41 0.33 2.65
CA SER A 102 7.63 -0.11 1.97
C SER A 102 7.68 0.25 0.49
N ALA A 103 6.64 0.89 -0.06
CA ALA A 103 6.49 1.11 -1.51
C ALA A 103 7.69 1.86 -2.14
N ALA A 104 8.24 2.85 -1.44
CA ALA A 104 9.42 3.58 -1.90
C ALA A 104 10.65 2.66 -2.04
N PHE A 105 10.87 1.77 -1.08
CA PHE A 105 11.94 0.76 -1.15
C PHE A 105 11.69 -0.23 -2.28
N LEU A 106 10.47 -0.75 -2.40
CA LEU A 106 10.10 -1.70 -3.45
C LEU A 106 10.26 -1.09 -4.85
N SER A 107 9.88 0.17 -5.02
CA SER A 107 10.09 0.90 -6.28
C SER A 107 11.57 1.08 -6.61
N GLN A 108 12.39 1.41 -5.62
CA GLN A 108 13.84 1.59 -5.80
C GLN A 108 14.54 0.28 -6.20
N TRP A 109 14.12 -0.85 -5.64
CA TRP A 109 14.72 -2.16 -5.85
C TRP A 109 13.93 -3.05 -6.81
N ARG A 110 13.05 -2.46 -7.61
CA ARG A 110 12.25 -3.18 -8.59
C ARG A 110 13.13 -3.92 -9.58
N GLY A 111 12.75 -5.16 -9.92
CA GLY A 111 13.50 -6.01 -10.85
C GLY A 111 14.79 -6.60 -10.30
N THR A 112 15.05 -6.47 -8.99
CA THR A 112 16.19 -7.11 -8.31
C THR A 112 15.72 -8.24 -7.40
N ALA A 113 16.57 -9.24 -7.16
CA ALA A 113 16.28 -10.34 -6.24
C ALA A 113 15.97 -9.82 -4.82
N LYS A 114 16.68 -8.78 -4.37
CA LYS A 114 16.45 -8.14 -3.07
C LYS A 114 15.05 -7.52 -2.96
N GLY A 115 14.63 -6.79 -3.98
CA GLY A 115 13.30 -6.17 -4.02
C GLY A 115 12.20 -7.22 -4.07
N LEU A 116 12.34 -8.22 -4.96
CA LEU A 116 11.37 -9.30 -5.10
C LEU A 116 11.23 -10.12 -3.80
N LYS A 117 12.35 -10.50 -3.17
CA LYS A 117 12.34 -11.21 -1.88
C LYS A 117 11.58 -10.42 -0.82
N HIS A 118 11.91 -9.15 -0.64
CA HIS A 118 11.27 -8.29 0.35
C HIS A 118 9.77 -8.13 0.08
N PHE A 119 9.38 -8.01 -1.18
CA PHE A 119 7.98 -7.94 -1.57
C PHE A 119 7.23 -9.22 -1.16
N LEU A 120 7.77 -10.39 -1.51
CA LEU A 120 7.16 -11.68 -1.17
C LEU A 120 7.01 -11.85 0.35
N GLU A 121 8.05 -11.52 1.12
CA GLU A 121 8.03 -11.63 2.59
C GLU A 121 6.97 -10.74 3.23
N ILE A 122 6.80 -9.48 2.77
CA ILE A 122 5.76 -8.60 3.29
C ILE A 122 4.37 -9.05 2.84
N ALA A 123 4.22 -9.40 1.57
CA ALA A 123 2.91 -9.75 1.00
C ALA A 123 2.33 -11.03 1.60
N THR A 124 3.17 -12.03 1.88
CA THR A 124 2.74 -13.30 2.48
C THR A 124 2.80 -13.28 4.01
N GLY A 125 3.58 -12.38 4.60
CA GLY A 125 3.88 -12.40 6.03
C GLY A 125 4.82 -13.54 6.45
N VAL A 126 5.37 -14.29 5.49
CA VAL A 126 6.26 -15.44 5.72
C VAL A 126 7.66 -15.08 5.27
N GLY A 127 8.64 -15.29 6.13
CA GLY A 127 10.06 -15.13 5.79
C GLY A 127 10.68 -16.39 5.23
N GLY A 128 11.91 -16.27 4.71
CA GLY A 128 12.69 -17.43 4.32
C GLY A 128 12.67 -17.77 2.82
N PHE A 129 12.12 -16.90 1.99
CA PHE A 129 12.24 -17.03 0.54
C PHE A 129 13.71 -17.00 0.10
N ARG A 130 14.08 -17.91 -0.80
CA ARG A 130 15.42 -17.97 -1.40
C ARG A 130 15.29 -17.82 -2.91
N LEU A 131 16.07 -16.91 -3.47
CA LEU A 131 16.11 -16.67 -4.91
C LEU A 131 17.48 -17.11 -5.43
N LEU A 132 17.45 -17.99 -6.42
CA LEU A 132 18.65 -18.46 -7.11
C LEU A 132 18.64 -17.87 -8.52
N GLU A 133 19.57 -16.97 -8.78
CA GLU A 133 19.69 -16.29 -10.08
C GLU A 133 20.56 -17.12 -11.03
N ASN A 134 20.14 -17.21 -12.29
CA ASN A 134 20.82 -17.96 -13.36
C ASN A 134 21.03 -19.45 -13.05
N LEU A 135 20.21 -20.00 -12.19
CA LEU A 135 20.18 -21.43 -11.87
C LEU A 135 18.75 -21.95 -12.03
N ASP A 136 18.61 -23.19 -12.49
CA ASP A 136 17.35 -23.91 -12.41
C ASP A 136 17.14 -24.51 -11.00
N GLY A 137 16.01 -25.16 -10.80
CA GLY A 137 15.74 -25.79 -9.51
C GLY A 137 16.61 -27.03 -9.21
N GLU A 138 17.38 -27.53 -10.13
CA GLU A 138 18.34 -28.64 -9.95
C GLU A 138 19.76 -28.10 -9.71
N GLY A 139 19.94 -26.79 -9.72
CA GLY A 139 21.23 -26.13 -9.56
C GLY A 139 22.06 -26.06 -10.82
N GLN A 140 21.46 -26.36 -12.00
CA GLN A 140 22.18 -26.27 -13.27
C GLN A 140 22.17 -24.81 -13.76
N PRO A 141 23.26 -24.34 -14.38
CA PRO A 141 23.35 -23.00 -14.93
C PRO A 141 22.31 -22.77 -16.03
N ARG A 142 21.40 -21.78 -15.83
CA ARG A 142 20.41 -21.39 -16.80
C ARG A 142 20.35 -19.86 -16.89
N PRO A 143 20.91 -19.23 -17.93
CA PRO A 143 20.92 -17.80 -18.09
C PRO A 143 19.51 -17.22 -18.16
N PHE A 144 19.32 -16.03 -17.59
CA PHE A 144 18.04 -15.32 -17.56
C PHE A 144 16.89 -16.13 -16.92
N HIS A 145 17.24 -16.88 -15.88
CA HIS A 145 16.29 -17.68 -15.12
C HIS A 145 16.42 -17.40 -13.63
N VAL A 146 15.29 -17.40 -12.91
CA VAL A 146 15.24 -17.26 -11.45
C VAL A 146 14.45 -18.43 -10.88
N CYS A 147 15.09 -19.22 -10.04
CA CYS A 147 14.41 -20.22 -9.24
C CYS A 147 14.08 -19.62 -7.87
N ILE A 148 12.80 -19.66 -7.49
CA ILE A 148 12.31 -19.13 -6.23
C ILE A 148 11.90 -20.31 -5.36
N ILE A 149 12.59 -20.47 -4.24
CA ILE A 149 12.27 -21.50 -3.24
C ILE A 149 11.26 -20.88 -2.27
N VAL A 150 10.04 -21.42 -2.29
CA VAL A 150 8.91 -20.97 -1.48
C VAL A 150 8.90 -21.78 -0.19
N PRO A 151 8.91 -21.15 0.99
CA PRO A 151 8.72 -21.84 2.26
C PRO A 151 7.36 -22.55 2.32
N ASP A 152 7.29 -23.70 2.99
CA ASP A 152 6.07 -24.51 3.09
C ASP A 152 4.91 -23.72 3.72
N ASP A 153 5.20 -22.83 4.68
CA ASP A 153 4.23 -21.94 5.30
C ASP A 153 3.63 -20.90 4.32
N ALA A 154 4.31 -20.61 3.21
CA ALA A 154 3.86 -19.68 2.19
C ALA A 154 3.11 -20.36 1.03
N GLU A 155 3.04 -21.69 0.99
CA GLU A 155 2.33 -22.45 -0.05
C GLU A 155 0.84 -22.05 -0.21
N PRO A 156 0.08 -21.74 0.86
CA PRO A 156 -1.30 -21.25 0.72
C PRO A 156 -1.40 -19.96 -0.10
N HIS A 157 -0.31 -19.20 -0.19
CA HIS A 157 -0.25 -17.91 -0.93
C HIS A 157 0.33 -18.04 -2.34
N ARG A 158 0.43 -19.27 -2.88
CA ARG A 158 1.10 -19.55 -4.17
C ARG A 158 0.57 -18.69 -5.32
N ALA A 159 -0.74 -18.53 -5.44
CA ALA A 159 -1.35 -17.69 -6.49
C ALA A 159 -0.94 -16.20 -6.39
N LEU A 160 -0.79 -15.69 -5.15
CA LEU A 160 -0.27 -14.35 -4.91
C LEU A 160 1.20 -14.25 -5.30
N ILE A 161 2.01 -15.24 -4.89
CA ILE A 161 3.45 -15.32 -5.21
C ILE A 161 3.64 -15.30 -6.72
N GLU A 162 2.92 -16.15 -7.46
CA GLU A 162 2.98 -16.20 -8.93
C GLU A 162 2.65 -14.85 -9.57
N ARG A 163 1.60 -14.19 -9.10
CA ARG A 163 1.20 -12.86 -9.59
C ARG A 163 2.28 -11.82 -9.32
N ILE A 164 2.85 -11.78 -8.11
CA ILE A 164 3.92 -10.84 -7.76
C ILE A 164 5.14 -11.07 -8.64
N VAL A 165 5.57 -12.32 -8.77
CA VAL A 165 6.75 -12.68 -9.57
C VAL A 165 6.55 -12.30 -11.03
N GLU A 166 5.38 -12.61 -11.61
CA GLU A 166 5.08 -12.28 -13.01
C GLU A 166 5.11 -10.78 -13.28
N GLN A 167 4.67 -9.96 -12.33
CA GLN A 167 4.60 -8.51 -12.46
C GLN A 167 5.93 -7.80 -12.16
N GLU A 168 6.75 -8.37 -11.27
CA GLU A 168 7.99 -7.73 -10.78
C GLU A 168 9.25 -8.24 -11.47
N LYS A 169 9.24 -9.44 -12.05
CA LYS A 169 10.40 -9.95 -12.80
C LYS A 169 10.64 -9.12 -14.06
N PRO A 170 11.89 -8.95 -14.51
CA PRO A 170 12.17 -8.41 -15.83
C PRO A 170 11.51 -9.26 -16.94
N ALA A 171 11.03 -8.62 -18.01
CA ALA A 171 10.24 -9.27 -19.06
C ALA A 171 10.97 -10.44 -19.75
N TYR A 172 12.31 -10.37 -19.83
CA TYR A 172 13.15 -11.39 -20.47
C TYR A 172 13.60 -12.51 -19.52
N VAL A 173 13.23 -12.45 -18.22
CA VAL A 173 13.60 -13.46 -17.22
C VAL A 173 12.48 -14.49 -17.10
N SER A 174 12.83 -15.76 -17.25
CA SER A 174 11.94 -16.88 -16.94
C SER A 174 12.04 -17.21 -15.44
N TYR A 175 10.99 -17.80 -14.88
CA TYR A 175 11.01 -18.18 -13.47
C TYR A 175 10.46 -19.57 -13.22
N GLU A 176 10.80 -20.13 -12.07
CA GLU A 176 10.33 -21.42 -11.56
C GLU A 176 10.07 -21.28 -10.06
N LEU A 177 8.94 -21.82 -9.57
CA LEU A 177 8.62 -21.88 -8.15
C LEU A 177 8.81 -23.31 -7.66
N LYS A 178 9.65 -23.48 -6.64
CA LYS A 178 9.85 -24.76 -5.94
C LYS A 178 9.40 -24.66 -4.50
N SER A 179 8.69 -25.68 -4.02
CA SER A 179 8.37 -25.81 -2.59
C SER A 179 9.64 -26.19 -1.84
N GLY A 180 9.96 -25.42 -0.82
CA GLY A 180 11.15 -25.64 -0.01
C GLY A 180 10.89 -26.61 1.14
N SER A 181 10.72 -27.89 0.87
CA SER A 181 11.00 -28.86 1.91
C SER A 181 12.49 -28.77 2.22
N ALA A 182 12.82 -28.38 3.45
CA ALA A 182 14.17 -28.15 3.91
C ALA A 182 15.09 -29.33 3.59
N THR A 183 15.77 -29.25 2.46
CA THR A 183 17.00 -29.97 2.31
C THR A 183 18.10 -28.99 2.67
N GLU A 184 18.52 -29.02 3.91
CA GLU A 184 19.82 -28.50 4.33
C GLU A 184 20.89 -29.11 3.39
N GLY A 185 21.23 -28.33 2.39
CA GLY A 185 22.23 -28.69 1.37
C GLY A 185 23.45 -27.81 1.55
N ARG A 186 24.34 -28.23 2.46
CA ARG A 186 25.79 -28.07 2.40
C ARG A 186 26.28 -26.68 1.94
N GLU A 187 26.61 -25.84 2.89
CA GLU A 187 27.72 -24.89 2.72
C GLU A 187 28.92 -25.68 2.18
N ALA A 188 29.35 -25.36 0.98
CA ALA A 188 30.65 -25.75 0.49
C ALA A 188 31.67 -24.68 0.90
N PRO A 189 32.92 -25.10 1.24
CA PRO A 189 33.94 -24.28 1.85
C PRO A 189 34.48 -23.16 0.95
#